data_98e26ac7c36185b178795b2d6d5f72dc
#
_entry.id   98e26ac7c36185b178795b2d6d5f72dc
#
_cell.length_a   1.000
_cell.length_b   1.000
_cell.length_c   1.000
_cell.angle_alpha   90.00
_cell.angle_beta   90.00
_cell.angle_gamma   90.00
#
_symmetry.space_group_name_H-M   'P 1'
#
loop_
_entity.id
_entity.type
_entity.pdbx_description
1 polymer ?
#
loop_
_entity_poly.entity_id
_entity_poly.type
_entity_poly.pdbx_seq_one_letter_code
_entity_poly.pdbx_strand_id
1 'polypeptide(L)'
;MSIPSPIGLPQELKLGEVDYSLPSDARSYQVNVQPSNVSTVAQTGISLICAASSAPTTLPQFNSQTVYFDLTAGSSPSTFIDNRYTTLSFRANVAITTAVTAASITSAFQRSGGYSWFDRMFITAQNGNIVEDITEYGLVNDLMVATQLNPATRDSLAVQYGFSSDAASITAQGHQWSSIVGGAAVTATETFSYSIPLLSSLIGVTADRFLNIGRTSKLQIALQTATELPISILCSATAAAAGAMTVTLSDFAIQCQYVDVGATALAMLDATLPDKKAYIHGTTYKTSSITFPAVAGSQSLLAGIRGSSIKSLFARFQDLGTQSTTNSINGKYDSKLPMINSINFNVGGQKYPNNPVNPLLNPSRAFRALQMASGAFNNAQFQSAMPPSQYCKLAAGGTAQAVNVGATQAYFWNLGSVQTGLCQFIYGEDLEVVARRGLMSGLNCNSAPVFVEFNCQTAPTNSQNLYVHALGDVVYIHDVMSGDIQVRM
;
A
#
# COMPACT_ATOMS: atom_id res chain seq x y z
N MET A 1 18.73 -13.05 38.98
CA MET A 1 17.62 -14.02 38.99
C MET A 1 16.37 -13.27 38.61
N SER A 2 15.87 -13.46 37.40
CA SER A 2 14.57 -12.92 37.00
C SER A 2 13.49 -13.81 37.61
N ILE A 3 12.70 -13.27 38.50
CA ILE A 3 11.50 -13.93 38.99
C ILE A 3 10.53 -14.02 37.79
N PRO A 4 10.08 -15.20 37.37
CA PRO A 4 9.14 -15.31 36.28
C PRO A 4 7.84 -14.57 36.68
N SER A 5 7.43 -13.64 35.87
CA SER A 5 6.16 -12.93 36.04
C SER A 5 5.02 -13.95 36.09
N PRO A 6 4.15 -13.92 37.10
CA PRO A 6 3.03 -14.87 37.17
C PRO A 6 2.12 -14.66 35.96
N ILE A 7 1.99 -15.70 35.17
CA ILE A 7 1.15 -15.72 33.97
C ILE A 7 -0.30 -15.47 34.39
N GLY A 8 -0.88 -14.39 33.90
CA GLY A 8 -2.31 -14.09 34.01
C GLY A 8 -2.72 -12.99 34.98
N LEU A 9 -1.80 -12.32 35.67
CA LEU A 9 -2.13 -11.14 36.44
C LEU A 9 -2.22 -9.89 35.55
N PRO A 10 -3.24 -9.04 35.72
CA PRO A 10 -3.27 -7.70 35.12
C PRO A 10 -1.98 -6.93 35.41
N GLN A 11 -1.55 -6.09 34.49
CA GLN A 11 -0.29 -5.36 34.58
C GLN A 11 -0.23 -4.48 35.84
N GLU A 12 -1.40 -3.95 36.26
CA GLU A 12 -1.57 -3.11 37.43
C GLU A 12 -1.36 -3.86 38.76
N LEU A 13 -1.42 -5.19 38.74
CA LEU A 13 -1.19 -6.07 39.90
C LEU A 13 0.20 -6.68 39.95
N LYS A 14 1.06 -6.38 38.99
CA LYS A 14 2.44 -6.87 38.94
C LYS A 14 3.35 -6.00 39.81
N LEU A 15 3.16 -6.04 41.10
CA LEU A 15 3.87 -5.22 42.08
C LEU A 15 5.40 -5.50 42.18
N GLY A 16 5.90 -6.51 41.48
CA GLY A 16 7.32 -6.88 41.48
C GLY A 16 8.07 -6.50 40.20
N GLU A 17 7.41 -5.91 39.22
CA GLU A 17 8.11 -5.38 38.03
C GLU A 17 8.69 -4.00 38.37
N VAL A 18 10.00 -3.86 38.31
CA VAL A 18 10.66 -2.58 38.43
C VAL A 18 10.50 -1.87 37.08
N ASP A 19 9.75 -0.79 37.06
CA ASP A 19 9.71 0.12 35.92
C ASP A 19 11.08 0.76 35.77
N TYR A 20 11.84 0.35 34.75
CA TYR A 20 13.09 1.00 34.41
C TYR A 20 12.75 2.36 33.77
N SER A 21 12.90 3.42 34.53
CA SER A 21 12.86 4.76 33.98
C SER A 21 14.08 4.99 33.09
N LEU A 22 13.89 5.71 31.97
CA LEU A 22 15.02 6.18 31.17
C LEU A 22 15.92 7.10 32.04
N PRO A 23 17.24 7.08 31.79
CA PRO A 23 18.16 8.00 32.47
C PRO A 23 17.69 9.45 32.31
N SER A 24 18.07 10.29 33.28
CA SER A 24 17.69 11.72 33.27
C SER A 24 18.27 12.53 32.10
N ASP A 25 19.27 11.99 31.41
CA ASP A 25 19.89 12.55 30.20
C ASP A 25 19.21 12.10 28.91
N ALA A 26 18.23 11.18 29.00
CA ALA A 26 17.45 10.77 27.84
C ALA A 26 16.59 11.92 27.31
N ARG A 27 16.63 12.11 26.01
CA ARG A 27 15.87 13.16 25.32
C ARG A 27 15.34 12.67 23.98
N SER A 28 14.23 13.25 23.54
CA SER A 28 13.70 13.03 22.20
C SER A 28 13.58 14.36 21.45
N TYR A 29 13.83 14.31 20.15
CA TYR A 29 13.71 15.48 19.27
C TYR A 29 13.34 15.06 17.86
N GLN A 30 12.63 15.95 17.17
CA GLN A 30 12.21 15.74 15.80
C GLN A 30 13.28 16.24 14.82
N VAL A 31 13.55 15.45 13.79
CA VAL A 31 14.46 15.79 12.69
C VAL A 31 13.69 15.77 11.38
N ASN A 32 13.82 16.82 10.60
CA ASN A 32 13.27 16.92 9.25
C ASN A 32 14.40 16.70 8.24
N VAL A 33 14.34 15.58 7.54
CA VAL A 33 15.31 15.23 6.49
C VAL A 33 14.78 15.73 5.17
N GLN A 34 15.55 16.64 4.56
CA GLN A 34 15.23 17.20 3.25
C GLN A 34 15.76 16.30 2.12
N PRO A 35 15.19 16.37 0.91
CA PRO A 35 15.71 15.63 -0.24
C PRO A 35 17.15 16.05 -0.57
N SER A 36 17.97 15.08 -0.93
CA SER A 36 19.38 15.32 -1.31
C SER A 36 19.59 15.62 -2.78
N ASN A 37 18.60 15.33 -3.64
CA ASN A 37 18.75 15.49 -5.10
C ASN A 37 17.71 16.44 -5.71
N VAL A 38 16.41 16.19 -5.52
CA VAL A 38 15.32 16.91 -6.16
C VAL A 38 14.32 17.35 -5.11
N SER A 39 14.11 18.66 -4.99
CA SER A 39 13.14 19.24 -4.05
C SER A 39 11.72 19.36 -4.65
N THR A 40 11.61 19.25 -5.97
CA THR A 40 10.35 19.45 -6.70
C THR A 40 10.30 18.52 -7.90
N VAL A 41 9.19 17.80 -8.04
CA VAL A 41 8.89 16.98 -9.22
C VAL A 41 7.69 17.59 -9.92
N ALA A 42 7.87 18.07 -11.14
CA ALA A 42 6.84 18.76 -11.87
C ALA A 42 6.63 18.18 -13.26
N GLN A 43 5.38 18.15 -13.68
CA GLN A 43 5.00 17.88 -15.06
C GLN A 43 3.98 18.90 -15.54
N THR A 44 4.30 19.50 -16.68
CA THR A 44 3.44 20.46 -17.37
C THR A 44 2.85 19.83 -18.62
N GLY A 45 1.72 20.40 -19.06
CA GLY A 45 1.11 19.99 -20.34
C GLY A 45 0.50 18.61 -20.33
N ILE A 46 0.10 18.08 -19.16
CA ILE A 46 -0.66 16.85 -19.08
C ILE A 46 -1.99 17.08 -19.80
N SER A 47 -2.22 16.31 -20.85
CA SER A 47 -3.42 16.45 -21.67
C SER A 47 -4.65 15.99 -20.91
N LEU A 48 -5.62 16.88 -20.74
CA LEU A 48 -6.97 16.59 -20.26
C LEU A 48 -7.87 16.43 -21.48
N ILE A 49 -8.33 15.24 -21.75
CA ILE A 49 -9.23 15.00 -22.88
C ILE A 49 -10.57 14.50 -22.36
N CYS A 50 -11.57 15.32 -22.57
CA CYS A 50 -12.98 15.01 -22.32
C CYS A 50 -13.63 14.81 -23.69
N ALA A 51 -13.44 13.69 -24.35
CA ALA A 51 -13.94 13.52 -25.71
C ALA A 51 -14.75 12.24 -25.89
N ALA A 52 -15.84 12.36 -26.57
CA ALA A 52 -16.66 11.22 -26.99
C ALA A 52 -16.08 10.46 -28.21
N SER A 53 -15.15 11.00 -28.96
CA SER A 53 -14.79 10.45 -30.28
C SER A 53 -13.31 10.33 -30.65
N SER A 54 -12.39 10.83 -29.86
CA SER A 54 -10.96 10.67 -30.12
C SER A 54 -10.19 10.50 -28.81
N ALA A 55 -10.24 9.29 -28.27
CA ALA A 55 -9.52 8.97 -27.06
C ALA A 55 -8.01 8.94 -27.32
N PRO A 56 -7.16 9.54 -26.46
CA PRO A 56 -5.74 9.28 -26.49
C PRO A 56 -5.53 7.79 -26.18
N THR A 57 -4.56 7.21 -26.82
CA THR A 57 -4.22 5.79 -26.66
C THR A 57 -3.48 5.47 -25.37
N THR A 58 -3.12 6.49 -24.61
CA THR A 58 -2.33 6.37 -23.36
C THR A 58 -2.91 7.23 -22.26
N LEU A 59 -2.88 6.72 -21.04
CA LEU A 59 -3.20 7.51 -19.85
C LEU A 59 -2.25 8.70 -19.68
N PRO A 60 -2.67 9.76 -18.99
CA PRO A 60 -1.77 10.81 -18.61
C PRO A 60 -0.60 10.24 -17.81
N GLN A 61 0.60 10.32 -18.39
CA GLN A 61 1.82 9.88 -17.74
C GLN A 61 2.32 10.98 -16.82
N PHE A 62 2.86 10.61 -15.67
CA PHE A 62 3.55 11.51 -14.79
C PHE A 62 5.07 11.30 -14.94
N ASN A 63 5.84 12.36 -14.79
CA ASN A 63 7.30 12.27 -14.89
C ASN A 63 7.89 11.56 -13.68
N SER A 64 8.06 10.26 -13.79
CA SER A 64 8.60 9.45 -12.70
C SER A 64 10.03 9.84 -12.40
N GLN A 65 10.26 10.32 -11.20
CA GLN A 65 11.57 10.69 -10.66
C GLN A 65 11.78 10.02 -9.30
N THR A 66 13.04 9.78 -8.96
CA THR A 66 13.39 9.26 -7.65
C THR A 66 13.87 10.40 -6.76
N VAL A 67 13.22 10.57 -5.62
CA VAL A 67 13.57 11.52 -4.58
C VAL A 67 14.36 10.79 -3.52
N TYR A 68 15.60 11.25 -3.24
CA TYR A 68 16.49 10.64 -2.27
C TYR A 68 16.56 11.46 -0.98
N PHE A 69 16.54 10.76 0.15
CA PHE A 69 16.70 11.33 1.47
C PHE A 69 17.85 10.63 2.17
N ASP A 70 18.85 11.40 2.53
CA ASP A 70 20.02 10.90 3.25
C ASP A 70 19.76 11.00 4.75
N LEU A 71 19.55 9.89 5.41
CA LEU A 71 19.48 9.84 6.87
C LEU A 71 20.90 9.98 7.43
N THR A 72 21.16 11.12 8.02
CA THR A 72 22.45 11.35 8.71
C THR A 72 22.46 10.64 10.06
N ALA A 73 23.63 10.13 10.43
CA ALA A 73 23.84 9.62 11.77
C ALA A 73 23.40 10.65 12.82
N GLY A 74 22.82 10.19 13.90
CA GLY A 74 22.47 11.04 15.04
C GLY A 74 23.71 11.73 15.61
N SER A 75 23.49 12.81 16.37
CA SER A 75 24.57 13.57 17.01
C SER A 75 25.34 12.77 18.06
N SER A 76 24.82 11.63 18.49
CA SER A 76 25.42 10.77 19.51
C SER A 76 25.26 9.28 19.09
N PRO A 77 26.21 8.41 19.45
CA PRO A 77 26.07 6.96 19.24
C PRO A 77 24.89 6.33 20.02
N SER A 78 24.31 7.05 20.98
CA SER A 78 23.12 6.66 21.74
C SER A 78 21.80 7.09 21.10
N THR A 79 21.82 7.59 19.86
CA THR A 79 20.63 8.07 19.16
C THR A 79 19.95 6.95 18.38
N PHE A 80 18.64 6.79 18.60
CA PHE A 80 17.76 5.83 17.94
C PHE A 80 16.67 6.55 17.15
N ILE A 81 16.16 5.92 16.09
CA ILE A 81 14.94 6.35 15.40
C ILE A 81 13.73 5.63 16.03
N ASP A 82 12.75 6.41 16.48
CA ASP A 82 11.43 5.88 16.81
C ASP A 82 10.62 5.72 15.51
N ASN A 83 10.55 4.49 15.02
CA ASN A 83 9.92 4.11 13.77
C ASN A 83 8.42 4.41 13.71
N ARG A 84 7.74 4.50 14.85
CA ARG A 84 6.29 4.80 14.92
C ARG A 84 5.95 6.21 14.43
N TYR A 85 6.91 7.13 14.48
CA TYR A 85 6.72 8.53 14.12
C TYR A 85 7.49 8.94 12.86
N THR A 86 7.97 7.99 12.07
CA THR A 86 8.60 8.31 10.79
C THR A 86 7.51 8.57 9.74
N THR A 87 7.42 9.82 9.29
CA THR A 87 6.39 10.25 8.34
C THR A 87 7.02 10.97 7.16
N LEU A 88 6.42 10.78 5.97
CA LEU A 88 6.73 11.53 4.78
C LEU A 88 5.72 12.67 4.63
N SER A 89 6.20 13.90 4.57
CA SER A 89 5.38 15.07 4.26
C SER A 89 5.73 15.62 2.88
N PHE A 90 4.72 16.06 2.13
CA PHE A 90 4.88 16.71 0.84
C PHE A 90 3.60 17.44 0.45
N ARG A 91 3.68 18.27 -0.59
CA ARG A 91 2.54 18.95 -1.20
C ARG A 91 2.37 18.53 -2.65
N ALA A 92 1.12 18.37 -3.08
CA ALA A 92 0.76 18.20 -4.48
C ALA A 92 -0.04 19.44 -4.92
N ASN A 93 0.52 20.19 -5.84
CA ASN A 93 -0.14 21.32 -6.48
C ASN A 93 -0.65 20.86 -7.84
N VAL A 94 -1.95 20.95 -8.05
CA VAL A 94 -2.62 20.55 -9.29
C VAL A 94 -3.30 21.78 -9.88
N ALA A 95 -2.87 22.16 -11.08
CA ALA A 95 -3.38 23.35 -11.76
C ALA A 95 -3.90 22.99 -13.16
N ILE A 96 -5.13 23.36 -13.47
CA ILE A 96 -5.65 23.36 -14.84
C ILE A 96 -5.19 24.66 -15.49
N THR A 97 -4.27 24.56 -16.45
CA THR A 97 -3.62 25.72 -17.10
C THR A 97 -4.29 26.12 -18.38
N THR A 98 -4.96 25.21 -19.06
CA THR A 98 -5.77 25.51 -20.24
C THR A 98 -7.21 25.19 -19.92
N ALA A 99 -8.05 26.16 -20.10
CA ALA A 99 -9.47 26.08 -19.81
C ALA A 99 -10.17 24.97 -20.58
N VAL A 100 -10.98 24.21 -19.87
CA VAL A 100 -11.80 23.12 -20.43
C VAL A 100 -13.24 23.60 -20.47
N THR A 101 -13.83 23.64 -21.68
CA THR A 101 -15.24 23.92 -21.85
C THR A 101 -16.02 22.60 -21.73
N ALA A 102 -16.46 22.29 -20.53
CA ALA A 102 -17.26 21.10 -20.27
C ALA A 102 -18.44 21.43 -19.35
N ALA A 103 -19.50 20.65 -19.42
CA ALA A 103 -20.67 20.85 -18.57
C ALA A 103 -20.34 20.61 -17.08
N SER A 104 -19.50 19.66 -16.78
CA SER A 104 -18.89 19.48 -15.45
C SER A 104 -17.62 18.66 -15.57
N ILE A 105 -16.64 18.96 -14.74
CA ILE A 105 -15.43 18.16 -14.55
C ILE A 105 -15.40 17.77 -13.09
N THR A 106 -15.27 16.49 -12.84
CA THR A 106 -15.03 15.96 -11.50
C THR A 106 -13.69 15.25 -11.49
N SER A 107 -12.81 15.61 -10.58
CA SER A 107 -11.55 14.92 -10.36
C SER A 107 -11.51 14.32 -8.98
N ALA A 108 -10.94 13.13 -8.89
CA ALA A 108 -10.77 12.42 -7.65
C ALA A 108 -9.38 11.77 -7.58
N PHE A 109 -8.78 11.82 -6.41
CA PHE A 109 -7.54 11.11 -6.14
C PHE A 109 -7.81 9.63 -5.89
N GLN A 110 -6.76 8.81 -6.04
CA GLN A 110 -6.84 7.38 -5.76
C GLN A 110 -7.03 7.11 -4.25
N ARG A 111 -7.59 5.94 -3.93
CA ARG A 111 -7.99 5.56 -2.56
C ARG A 111 -6.86 5.53 -1.55
N SER A 112 -5.65 5.20 -1.97
CA SER A 112 -4.47 5.21 -1.09
C SER A 112 -3.99 6.63 -0.73
N GLY A 113 -4.69 7.66 -1.20
CA GLY A 113 -4.37 9.05 -0.87
C GLY A 113 -2.95 9.43 -1.27
N GLY A 114 -2.19 10.01 -0.35
CA GLY A 114 -0.82 10.44 -0.58
C GLY A 114 0.14 9.34 -1.01
N TYR A 115 -0.14 8.08 -0.70
CA TYR A 115 0.70 6.95 -1.12
C TYR A 115 0.62 6.69 -2.62
N SER A 116 -0.49 7.04 -3.27
CA SER A 116 -0.68 6.82 -4.71
C SER A 116 0.30 7.60 -5.60
N TRP A 117 0.98 8.60 -5.04
CA TRP A 117 2.01 9.36 -5.74
C TRP A 117 3.34 8.63 -5.89
N PHE A 118 3.49 7.44 -5.29
CA PHE A 118 4.75 6.69 -5.29
C PHE A 118 4.54 5.25 -5.76
N ASP A 119 5.34 4.83 -6.75
CA ASP A 119 5.33 3.46 -7.26
C ASP A 119 6.33 2.54 -6.53
N ARG A 120 7.41 3.11 -5.98
CA ARG A 120 8.43 2.31 -5.33
C ARG A 120 9.08 3.06 -4.17
N MET A 121 9.37 2.34 -3.11
CA MET A 121 10.20 2.80 -2.00
C MET A 121 11.32 1.79 -1.78
N PHE A 122 12.57 2.27 -1.69
CA PHE A 122 13.68 1.41 -1.34
C PHE A 122 14.67 2.14 -0.43
N ILE A 123 15.37 1.36 0.38
CA ILE A 123 16.38 1.84 1.32
C ILE A 123 17.72 1.20 0.95
N THR A 124 18.74 2.02 0.82
CA THR A 124 20.12 1.62 0.55
C THR A 124 21.03 1.91 1.73
N ALA A 125 21.88 0.96 2.07
CA ALA A 125 22.98 1.14 3.02
C ALA A 125 24.18 1.81 2.34
N GLN A 126 25.15 2.24 3.12
CA GLN A 126 26.35 2.96 2.65
C GLN A 126 27.15 2.19 1.57
N ASN A 127 27.15 0.88 1.62
CA ASN A 127 27.83 0.01 0.64
C ASN A 127 27.07 -0.12 -0.69
N GLY A 128 25.96 0.60 -0.87
CA GLY A 128 25.09 0.53 -2.06
C GLY A 128 24.15 -0.67 -2.07
N ASN A 129 24.16 -1.52 -1.05
CA ASN A 129 23.24 -2.63 -0.96
C ASN A 129 21.83 -2.14 -0.64
N ILE A 130 20.85 -2.64 -1.40
CA ILE A 130 19.44 -2.41 -1.11
C ILE A 130 19.06 -3.31 0.06
N VAL A 131 18.68 -2.70 1.18
CA VAL A 131 18.27 -3.41 2.40
C VAL A 131 16.76 -3.60 2.47
N GLU A 132 15.99 -2.73 1.84
CA GLU A 132 14.54 -2.87 1.70
C GLU A 132 14.10 -2.38 0.32
N ASP A 133 13.15 -3.07 -0.29
CA ASP A 133 12.60 -2.69 -1.60
C ASP A 133 11.13 -3.10 -1.67
N ILE A 134 10.26 -2.10 -1.73
CA ILE A 134 8.82 -2.28 -1.87
C ILE A 134 8.38 -1.69 -3.20
N THR A 135 8.09 -2.55 -4.14
CA THR A 135 7.52 -2.19 -5.45
C THR A 135 6.01 -2.08 -5.35
N GLU A 136 5.41 -1.30 -6.25
CA GLU A 136 3.97 -1.00 -6.22
C GLU A 136 3.52 -0.42 -4.87
N TYR A 137 4.33 0.52 -4.36
CA TYR A 137 4.20 1.07 -3.01
C TYR A 137 2.79 1.61 -2.72
N GLY A 138 2.20 2.34 -3.67
CA GLY A 138 0.84 2.84 -3.55
C GLY A 138 -0.21 1.73 -3.45
N LEU A 139 -0.06 0.63 -4.24
CA LEU A 139 -0.99 -0.51 -4.21
C LEU A 139 -0.89 -1.32 -2.92
N VAL A 140 0.34 -1.50 -2.40
CA VAL A 140 0.57 -2.15 -1.10
C VAL A 140 -0.09 -1.36 0.02
N ASN A 141 0.05 -0.03 0.01
CA ASN A 141 -0.61 0.82 0.99
C ASN A 141 -2.14 0.80 0.86
N ASP A 142 -2.68 0.77 -0.36
CA ASP A 142 -4.12 0.59 -0.59
C ASP A 142 -4.62 -0.73 0.00
N LEU A 143 -3.86 -1.81 -0.16
CA LEU A 143 -4.15 -3.10 0.47
C LEU A 143 -4.19 -2.97 2.00
N MET A 144 -3.19 -2.35 2.61
CA MET A 144 -3.12 -2.16 4.06
C MET A 144 -4.28 -1.29 4.58
N VAL A 145 -4.56 -0.18 3.94
CA VAL A 145 -5.68 0.71 4.29
C VAL A 145 -7.01 -0.03 4.21
N ALA A 146 -7.20 -0.83 3.17
CA ALA A 146 -8.43 -1.58 2.96
C ALA A 146 -8.63 -2.73 3.98
N THR A 147 -7.54 -3.38 4.41
CA THR A 147 -7.62 -4.63 5.19
C THR A 147 -7.27 -4.48 6.66
N GLN A 148 -6.45 -3.50 7.04
CA GLN A 148 -5.91 -3.36 8.40
C GLN A 148 -6.46 -2.16 9.18
N LEU A 149 -6.98 -1.13 8.50
CA LEU A 149 -7.62 0.00 9.16
C LEU A 149 -9.11 -0.24 9.32
N ASN A 150 -9.66 0.12 10.48
CA ASN A 150 -11.11 0.21 10.62
C ASN A 150 -11.64 1.51 9.97
N PRO A 151 -12.93 1.56 9.59
CA PRO A 151 -13.51 2.74 8.96
C PRO A 151 -13.31 4.04 9.76
N ALA A 152 -13.50 4.01 11.07
CA ALA A 152 -13.37 5.18 11.93
C ALA A 152 -11.93 5.69 11.98
N THR A 153 -10.94 4.80 12.07
CA THR A 153 -9.51 5.17 12.03
C THR A 153 -9.15 5.74 10.67
N ARG A 154 -9.59 5.12 9.58
CA ARG A 154 -9.37 5.64 8.23
C ARG A 154 -9.93 7.05 8.08
N ASP A 155 -11.16 7.27 8.55
CA ASP A 155 -11.83 8.58 8.46
C ASP A 155 -11.11 9.65 9.30
N SER A 156 -10.60 9.30 10.47
CA SER A 156 -9.83 10.22 11.32
C SER A 156 -8.47 10.60 10.68
N LEU A 157 -7.89 9.71 9.89
CA LEU A 157 -6.62 9.94 9.21
C LEU A 157 -6.79 10.61 7.83
N ALA A 158 -8.03 10.82 7.38
CA ALA A 158 -8.32 11.33 6.05
C ALA A 158 -7.64 12.66 5.74
N VAL A 159 -7.56 13.56 6.71
CA VAL A 159 -6.91 14.88 6.55
C VAL A 159 -5.41 14.75 6.28
N GLN A 160 -4.75 13.79 6.94
CA GLN A 160 -3.31 13.59 6.82
C GLN A 160 -2.92 12.81 5.56
N TYR A 161 -3.69 11.78 5.25
CA TYR A 161 -3.36 10.82 4.20
C TYR A 161 -4.07 11.12 2.88
N GLY A 162 -5.09 11.95 2.91
CA GLY A 162 -5.89 12.25 1.72
C GLY A 162 -6.88 11.14 1.36
N PHE A 163 -7.29 10.31 2.31
CA PHE A 163 -8.37 9.36 2.09
C PHE A 163 -9.73 10.06 2.13
N SER A 164 -10.71 9.50 1.43
CA SER A 164 -12.09 9.86 1.63
C SER A 164 -12.80 8.86 2.53
N SER A 165 -13.65 9.38 3.41
CA SER A 165 -14.47 8.59 4.31
C SER A 165 -15.73 8.03 3.67
N ASP A 166 -16.23 8.70 2.63
CA ASP A 166 -17.52 8.38 2.04
C ASP A 166 -17.38 7.45 0.84
N ALA A 167 -17.86 6.21 1.01
CA ALA A 167 -17.75 5.16 0.02
C ALA A 167 -18.83 5.22 -1.10
N ALA A 168 -19.73 6.20 -1.06
CA ALA A 168 -20.94 6.17 -1.90
C ALA A 168 -20.77 6.72 -3.31
N SER A 169 -19.75 7.52 -3.59
CA SER A 169 -19.53 8.12 -4.90
C SER A 169 -18.06 8.17 -5.30
N ILE A 170 -17.78 8.37 -6.59
CA ILE A 170 -16.41 8.63 -7.08
C ILE A 170 -15.82 9.86 -6.41
N THR A 171 -16.64 10.86 -6.13
CA THR A 171 -16.30 12.07 -5.39
C THR A 171 -15.90 11.78 -3.94
N ALA A 172 -16.21 10.60 -3.44
CA ALA A 172 -16.00 10.16 -2.07
C ALA A 172 -14.77 9.28 -1.88
N GLN A 173 -13.96 9.05 -2.90
CA GLN A 173 -12.85 8.09 -2.84
C GLN A 173 -11.47 8.71 -2.69
N GLY A 174 -11.40 9.97 -2.45
CA GLY A 174 -10.17 10.71 -2.27
C GLY A 174 -10.50 12.13 -1.87
N HIS A 175 -9.51 12.97 -1.74
CA HIS A 175 -9.77 14.40 -1.74
C HIS A 175 -10.49 14.76 -3.03
N GLN A 176 -11.73 15.18 -2.91
CA GLN A 176 -12.42 15.78 -4.04
C GLN A 176 -11.71 17.09 -4.36
N TRP A 177 -11.04 17.10 -5.48
CA TRP A 177 -10.61 18.35 -6.07
C TRP A 177 -11.80 18.92 -6.83
N SER A 178 -12.24 20.10 -6.48
CA SER A 178 -13.45 20.78 -6.89
C SER A 178 -14.24 20.22 -8.08
N SER A 179 -15.54 20.10 -7.94
CA SER A 179 -16.43 19.96 -9.09
C SER A 179 -16.45 21.30 -9.84
N ILE A 180 -15.79 21.38 -10.98
CA ILE A 180 -15.89 22.52 -11.86
C ILE A 180 -17.22 22.40 -12.58
N VAL A 181 -18.22 23.14 -12.11
CA VAL A 181 -19.55 23.16 -12.72
C VAL A 181 -19.58 24.22 -13.82
N GLY A 182 -19.74 23.77 -15.03
CA GLY A 182 -20.44 24.29 -16.15
C GLY A 182 -20.06 25.55 -16.91
N GLY A 183 -19.91 25.41 -18.18
CA GLY A 183 -20.25 26.44 -19.21
C GLY A 183 -19.26 27.56 -19.51
N ALA A 184 -18.32 27.85 -18.66
CA ALA A 184 -17.25 28.82 -18.88
C ALA A 184 -15.88 28.16 -18.79
N ALA A 185 -14.91 28.72 -19.50
CA ALA A 185 -13.52 28.29 -19.41
C ALA A 185 -13.00 28.48 -17.98
N VAL A 186 -12.69 27.36 -17.27
CA VAL A 186 -12.27 27.43 -15.88
C VAL A 186 -10.81 27.01 -15.77
N THR A 187 -10.01 27.89 -15.19
CA THR A 187 -8.69 27.57 -14.66
C THR A 187 -8.83 27.46 -13.16
N ALA A 188 -8.35 26.32 -12.59
CA ALA A 188 -8.36 26.10 -11.16
C ALA A 188 -6.98 25.61 -10.71
N THR A 189 -6.55 26.07 -9.55
CA THR A 189 -5.33 25.60 -8.90
C THR A 189 -5.64 25.24 -7.48
N GLU A 190 -5.29 24.02 -7.09
CA GLU A 190 -5.45 23.55 -5.72
C GLU A 190 -4.18 22.90 -5.22
N THR A 191 -3.92 23.05 -3.93
CA THR A 191 -2.75 22.48 -3.24
C THR A 191 -3.22 21.56 -2.15
N PHE A 192 -2.74 20.34 -2.19
CA PHE A 192 -2.99 19.30 -1.20
C PHE A 192 -1.71 19.04 -0.41
N SER A 193 -1.83 18.98 0.90
CA SER A 193 -0.71 18.63 1.78
C SER A 193 -0.93 17.26 2.39
N TYR A 194 0.12 16.45 2.39
CA TYR A 194 0.11 15.10 2.90
C TYR A 194 1.15 14.95 4.01
N SER A 195 0.82 14.13 5.01
CA SER A 195 1.74 13.66 6.04
C SER A 195 1.42 12.19 6.31
N ILE A 196 2.12 11.30 5.61
CA ILE A 196 1.84 9.88 5.57
C ILE A 196 2.93 9.10 6.33
N PRO A 197 2.58 8.14 7.19
CA PRO A 197 3.56 7.25 7.80
C PRO A 197 4.35 6.50 6.74
N LEU A 198 5.64 6.34 6.97
CA LEU A 198 6.47 5.57 6.05
C LEU A 198 6.20 4.07 6.27
N LEU A 199 5.77 3.37 5.24
CA LEU A 199 5.68 1.92 5.25
C LEU A 199 7.08 1.35 5.01
N SER A 200 7.74 0.96 6.09
CA SER A 200 9.07 0.36 6.07
C SER A 200 9.22 -0.58 7.25
N SER A 201 9.83 -1.71 7.01
CA SER A 201 10.14 -2.71 8.03
C SER A 201 11.44 -2.43 8.81
N LEU A 202 12.22 -1.46 8.36
CA LEU A 202 13.46 -1.05 9.05
C LEU A 202 13.28 0.22 9.88
N ILE A 203 12.64 1.24 9.32
CA ILE A 203 12.54 2.58 9.90
C ILE A 203 11.10 3.13 9.95
N GLY A 204 10.12 2.35 9.53
CA GLY A 204 8.73 2.75 9.45
C GLY A 204 7.80 1.96 10.36
N VAL A 205 6.52 2.05 10.08
CA VAL A 205 5.45 1.52 10.95
C VAL A 205 5.39 0.00 11.08
N THR A 206 6.04 -0.75 10.19
CA THR A 206 6.10 -2.21 10.25
C THR A 206 7.37 -2.76 10.91
N ALA A 207 8.25 -1.88 11.38
CA ALA A 207 9.41 -2.25 12.16
C ALA A 207 9.02 -2.54 13.62
N ASP A 208 9.61 -3.56 14.21
CA ASP A 208 9.34 -4.03 15.57
C ASP A 208 10.21 -3.30 16.62
N ARG A 209 11.40 -2.84 16.25
CA ARG A 209 12.38 -2.23 17.13
C ARG A 209 12.97 -0.95 16.56
N PHE A 210 13.48 -0.11 17.47
CA PHE A 210 14.18 1.12 17.10
C PHE A 210 15.53 0.80 16.44
N LEU A 211 15.84 1.51 15.37
CA LEU A 211 17.14 1.44 14.74
C LEU A 211 18.09 2.43 15.42
N ASN A 212 19.28 1.97 15.81
CA ASN A 212 20.33 2.84 16.30
C ASN A 212 20.98 3.62 15.15
N ILE A 213 20.47 4.81 14.87
CA ILE A 213 20.98 5.66 13.78
C ILE A 213 22.32 6.31 14.14
N GLY A 214 22.64 6.47 15.42
CA GLY A 214 23.90 7.05 15.88
C GLY A 214 25.11 6.16 15.57
N ARG A 215 24.90 4.87 15.34
CA ARG A 215 25.92 3.89 14.97
C ARG A 215 25.72 3.26 13.61
N THR A 216 24.67 3.66 12.91
CA THR A 216 24.41 3.20 11.54
C THR A 216 25.24 4.04 10.59
N SER A 217 25.91 3.39 9.64
CA SER A 217 26.46 4.06 8.49
C SER A 217 25.34 4.70 7.67
N LYS A 218 25.68 5.59 6.74
CA LYS A 218 24.70 6.32 5.94
C LYS A 218 23.60 5.42 5.39
N LEU A 219 22.34 5.76 5.68
CA LEU A 219 21.16 5.18 5.05
C LEU A 219 20.54 6.20 4.10
N GLN A 220 20.14 5.73 2.94
CA GLN A 220 19.44 6.54 1.96
C GLN A 220 18.08 5.93 1.67
N ILE A 221 17.02 6.71 1.87
CA ILE A 221 15.65 6.36 1.49
C ILE A 221 15.43 6.94 0.10
N ALA A 222 14.92 6.13 -0.80
CA ALA A 222 14.56 6.53 -2.15
C ALA A 222 13.06 6.28 -2.38
N LEU A 223 12.37 7.31 -2.83
CA LEU A 223 10.97 7.28 -3.20
C LEU A 223 10.85 7.60 -4.69
N GLN A 224 10.42 6.63 -5.48
CA GLN A 224 10.14 6.83 -6.89
C GLN A 224 8.69 7.26 -7.06
N THR A 225 8.48 8.42 -7.68
CA THR A 225 7.12 8.91 -7.97
C THR A 225 6.44 8.03 -9.01
N ALA A 226 5.11 8.00 -8.97
CA ALA A 226 4.30 7.20 -9.86
C ALA A 226 4.55 7.54 -11.33
N THR A 227 4.48 6.54 -12.20
CA THR A 227 4.55 6.72 -13.65
C THR A 227 3.23 7.17 -14.25
N GLU A 228 2.12 6.77 -13.63
CA GLU A 228 0.78 7.16 -14.01
C GLU A 228 0.23 8.21 -13.03
N LEU A 229 -0.48 9.20 -13.57
CA LEU A 229 -1.08 10.23 -12.74
C LEU A 229 -2.11 9.59 -11.78
N PRO A 230 -1.97 9.73 -10.45
CA PRO A 230 -2.89 9.12 -9.49
C PRO A 230 -4.18 9.93 -9.31
N ILE A 231 -4.65 10.55 -10.37
CA ILE A 231 -5.88 11.35 -10.41
C ILE A 231 -6.78 10.80 -11.51
N SER A 232 -8.03 10.56 -11.17
CA SER A 232 -9.07 10.26 -12.14
C SER A 232 -9.87 11.51 -12.44
N ILE A 233 -10.02 11.85 -13.71
CA ILE A 233 -10.76 13.01 -14.18
C ILE A 233 -11.96 12.54 -14.98
N LEU A 234 -13.13 12.89 -14.51
CA LEU A 234 -14.41 12.57 -15.15
C LEU A 234 -15.01 13.85 -15.75
N CYS A 235 -15.34 13.79 -17.00
CA CYS A 235 -16.01 14.89 -17.69
C CYS A 235 -17.42 14.46 -18.11
N SER A 236 -18.41 15.25 -17.76
CA SER A 236 -19.79 15.08 -18.22
C SER A 236 -20.00 15.87 -19.50
N ALA A 237 -19.24 15.61 -20.55
CA ALA A 237 -19.35 16.39 -21.77
C ALA A 237 -19.93 15.59 -22.92
N THR A 238 -20.84 16.20 -23.66
CA THR A 238 -21.30 15.76 -24.97
C THR A 238 -20.39 16.25 -26.11
N ALA A 239 -19.47 17.17 -25.82
CA ALA A 239 -18.55 17.77 -26.79
C ALA A 239 -17.08 17.52 -26.35
N ALA A 240 -16.21 17.36 -27.33
CA ALA A 240 -14.79 17.24 -27.10
C ALA A 240 -14.23 18.53 -26.48
N ALA A 241 -13.68 18.40 -25.27
CA ALA A 241 -12.97 19.49 -24.65
C ALA A 241 -11.53 19.03 -24.40
N ALA A 242 -10.57 19.82 -24.85
CA ALA A 242 -9.16 19.59 -24.61
C ALA A 242 -8.64 20.65 -23.64
N GLY A 243 -7.93 20.22 -22.63
CA GLY A 243 -7.31 21.09 -21.66
C GLY A 243 -5.88 20.64 -21.35
N ALA A 244 -5.17 21.46 -20.61
CA ALA A 244 -3.86 21.09 -20.08
C ALA A 244 -3.84 21.27 -18.56
N MET A 245 -3.14 20.35 -17.90
CA MET A 245 -2.93 20.36 -16.47
C MET A 245 -1.44 20.35 -16.15
N THR A 246 -1.09 21.00 -15.08
CA THR A 246 0.25 20.93 -14.48
C THR A 246 0.12 20.33 -13.09
N VAL A 247 0.98 19.39 -12.79
CA VAL A 247 1.09 18.79 -11.45
C VAL A 247 2.50 19.01 -10.94
N THR A 248 2.60 19.50 -9.71
CA THR A 248 3.88 19.75 -9.04
C THR A 248 3.85 19.14 -7.66
N LEU A 249 4.78 18.22 -7.39
CA LEU A 249 5.04 17.72 -6.05
C LEU A 249 6.22 18.51 -5.47
N SER A 250 6.05 19.04 -4.28
CA SER A 250 7.04 19.92 -3.61
C SER A 250 7.05 19.72 -2.11
N ASP A 251 7.95 20.41 -1.44
CA ASP A 251 8.08 20.46 0.02
C ASP A 251 8.24 19.07 0.64
N PHE A 252 8.98 18.20 -0.05
CA PHE A 252 9.28 16.88 0.47
C PHE A 252 10.13 16.94 1.73
N ALA A 253 9.71 16.24 2.78
CA ALA A 253 10.51 16.05 3.98
C ALA A 253 10.15 14.70 4.64
N ILE A 254 11.15 13.98 5.12
CA ILE A 254 10.93 12.86 6.03
C ILE A 254 11.14 13.37 7.45
N GLN A 255 10.08 13.28 8.24
CA GLN A 255 10.07 13.65 9.65
C GLN A 255 10.37 12.41 10.47
N CYS A 256 11.48 12.42 11.19
CA CYS A 256 11.89 11.33 12.07
C CYS A 256 11.91 11.81 13.53
N GLN A 257 11.41 10.97 14.43
CA GLN A 257 11.57 11.19 15.85
C GLN A 257 12.85 10.47 16.31
N TYR A 258 13.83 11.23 16.78
CA TYR A 258 15.06 10.70 17.34
C TYR A 258 14.96 10.64 18.86
N VAL A 259 15.44 9.55 19.43
CA VAL A 259 15.50 9.32 20.87
C VAL A 259 16.94 9.05 21.24
N ASP A 260 17.52 9.94 22.01
CA ASP A 260 18.85 9.77 22.61
C ASP A 260 18.67 9.18 24.00
N VAL A 261 19.13 7.96 24.21
CA VAL A 261 18.92 7.23 25.47
C VAL A 261 20.04 7.51 26.50
N GLY A 262 21.07 8.25 26.12
CA GLY A 262 22.23 8.53 26.97
C GLY A 262 23.26 7.40 27.00
N ALA A 263 24.47 7.73 27.46
CA ALA A 263 25.61 6.81 27.43
C ALA A 263 25.43 5.61 28.37
N THR A 264 24.79 5.80 29.50
CA THR A 264 24.57 4.74 30.50
C THR A 264 23.63 3.66 29.98
N ALA A 265 22.48 4.07 29.41
CA ALA A 265 21.54 3.13 28.83
C ALA A 265 22.13 2.42 27.61
N LEU A 266 22.91 3.14 26.79
CA LEU A 266 23.61 2.54 25.66
C LEU A 266 24.59 1.43 26.10
N ALA A 267 25.37 1.68 27.17
CA ALA A 267 26.29 0.66 27.70
C ALA A 267 25.54 -0.59 28.20
N MET A 268 24.38 -0.42 28.84
CA MET A 268 23.52 -1.53 29.26
C MET A 268 22.99 -2.32 28.05
N LEU A 269 22.50 -1.62 27.02
CA LEU A 269 22.06 -2.26 25.77
C LEU A 269 23.20 -3.02 25.10
N ASP A 270 24.39 -2.43 25.00
CA ASP A 270 25.57 -3.06 24.40
C ASP A 270 26.01 -4.33 25.14
N ALA A 271 25.80 -4.39 26.45
CA ALA A 271 26.09 -5.57 27.24
C ALA A 271 25.12 -6.72 26.97
N THR A 272 23.91 -6.43 26.46
CA THR A 272 22.90 -7.45 26.13
C THR A 272 22.98 -7.91 24.69
N LEU A 273 23.74 -7.22 23.81
CA LEU A 273 23.80 -7.56 22.39
C LEU A 273 24.74 -8.76 22.15
N PRO A 274 24.24 -9.89 21.60
CA PRO A 274 25.08 -11.00 21.22
C PRO A 274 25.98 -10.59 20.05
N ASP A 275 27.26 -10.85 20.16
CA ASP A 275 28.27 -10.56 19.11
C ASP A 275 28.24 -9.11 18.59
N LYS A 276 27.81 -8.15 19.42
CA LYS A 276 27.61 -6.75 19.02
C LYS A 276 26.67 -6.56 17.83
N LYS A 277 25.70 -7.45 17.66
CA LYS A 277 24.69 -7.41 16.61
C LYS A 277 23.31 -7.17 17.19
N ALA A 278 22.62 -6.18 16.65
CA ALA A 278 21.20 -5.94 16.93
C ALA A 278 20.33 -6.59 15.84
N TYR A 279 19.30 -7.31 16.26
CA TYR A 279 18.35 -7.98 15.37
C TYR A 279 17.04 -7.20 15.39
N ILE A 280 16.66 -6.64 14.24
CA ILE A 280 15.41 -5.92 14.05
C ILE A 280 14.50 -6.81 13.20
N HIS A 281 13.37 -7.19 13.76
CA HIS A 281 12.35 -7.95 13.03
C HIS A 281 11.34 -6.98 12.46
N GLY A 282 10.84 -7.27 11.29
CA GLY A 282 9.80 -6.51 10.65
C GLY A 282 9.04 -7.35 9.64
N THR A 283 8.04 -6.76 9.04
CA THR A 283 7.29 -7.36 7.94
C THR A 283 7.38 -6.47 6.71
N THR A 284 7.70 -7.07 5.58
CA THR A 284 7.84 -6.38 4.30
C THR A 284 6.91 -6.96 3.26
N TYR A 285 6.66 -6.19 2.21
CA TYR A 285 5.84 -6.61 1.09
C TYR A 285 6.68 -6.82 -0.15
N LYS A 286 6.39 -7.89 -0.89
CA LYS A 286 6.92 -8.15 -2.22
C LYS A 286 5.76 -8.23 -3.19
N THR A 287 5.87 -7.55 -4.33
CA THR A 287 4.81 -7.52 -5.33
C THR A 287 5.31 -8.10 -6.64
N SER A 288 4.49 -8.94 -7.27
CA SER A 288 4.66 -9.43 -8.62
C SER A 288 3.47 -9.03 -9.46
N SER A 289 3.71 -8.53 -10.66
CA SER A 289 2.69 -8.13 -11.63
C SER A 289 2.73 -9.06 -12.83
N ILE A 290 1.56 -9.59 -13.24
CA ILE A 290 1.44 -10.56 -14.32
C ILE A 290 0.24 -10.19 -15.17
N THR A 291 0.44 -9.99 -16.47
CA THR A 291 -0.67 -9.76 -17.39
C THR A 291 -1.14 -11.08 -17.98
N PHE A 292 -2.43 -11.31 -18.00
CA PHE A 292 -3.04 -12.48 -18.62
C PHE A 292 -4.15 -12.10 -19.60
N PRO A 293 -4.34 -12.91 -20.66
CA PRO A 293 -5.30 -12.60 -21.72
C PRO A 293 -6.74 -12.81 -21.26
N ALA A 294 -7.66 -12.18 -21.97
CA ALA A 294 -9.11 -12.31 -21.78
C ALA A 294 -9.62 -13.66 -22.33
N VAL A 295 -9.35 -14.76 -21.65
CA VAL A 295 -9.76 -16.10 -22.03
C VAL A 295 -10.52 -16.80 -20.90
N ALA A 296 -11.48 -17.64 -21.26
CA ALA A 296 -12.16 -18.53 -20.32
C ALA A 296 -11.32 -19.77 -20.03
N GLY A 297 -11.60 -20.43 -18.91
CA GLY A 297 -10.95 -21.68 -18.51
C GLY A 297 -9.92 -21.51 -17.39
N SER A 298 -9.20 -22.59 -17.14
CA SER A 298 -8.20 -22.65 -16.07
C SER A 298 -6.93 -21.91 -16.46
N GLN A 299 -6.45 -21.08 -15.56
CA GLN A 299 -5.21 -20.34 -15.66
C GLN A 299 -4.30 -20.74 -14.49
N SER A 300 -3.00 -20.82 -14.73
CA SER A 300 -1.97 -21.01 -13.72
C SER A 300 -0.84 -20.03 -14.01
N LEU A 301 -0.71 -19.01 -13.20
CA LEU A 301 0.20 -17.89 -13.42
C LEU A 301 1.31 -17.91 -12.38
N LEU A 302 2.56 -17.91 -12.83
CA LEU A 302 3.74 -17.90 -11.97
C LEU A 302 3.96 -16.50 -11.40
N ALA A 303 3.85 -16.37 -10.09
CA ALA A 303 4.25 -15.14 -9.38
C ALA A 303 5.76 -15.19 -9.06
N GLY A 304 6.46 -14.13 -9.39
CA GLY A 304 7.91 -13.99 -9.14
C GLY A 304 8.28 -13.71 -7.68
N ILE A 305 7.55 -14.34 -6.74
CA ILE A 305 7.70 -14.10 -5.30
C ILE A 305 8.64 -15.14 -4.71
N ARG A 306 9.64 -14.68 -3.94
CA ARG A 306 10.56 -15.51 -3.17
C ARG A 306 10.76 -14.93 -1.78
N GLY A 307 10.88 -15.80 -0.79
CA GLY A 307 11.14 -15.41 0.59
C GLY A 307 11.27 -16.63 1.49
N SER A 308 12.03 -16.52 2.55
CA SER A 308 12.22 -17.62 3.51
C SER A 308 11.04 -17.78 4.46
N SER A 309 10.22 -16.74 4.62
CA SER A 309 9.06 -16.73 5.52
C SER A 309 7.97 -15.85 4.94
N ILE A 310 7.15 -16.39 4.05
CA ILE A 310 5.97 -15.71 3.49
C ILE A 310 4.77 -16.05 4.38
N LYS A 311 4.20 -15.02 5.01
CA LYS A 311 3.06 -15.16 5.93
C LYS A 311 1.74 -15.22 5.20
N SER A 312 1.55 -14.34 4.23
CA SER A 312 0.29 -14.23 3.52
C SER A 312 0.50 -13.87 2.06
N LEU A 313 -0.39 -14.34 1.22
CA LEU A 313 -0.45 -13.99 -0.19
C LEU A 313 -1.77 -13.31 -0.49
N PHE A 314 -1.70 -12.25 -1.31
CA PHE A 314 -2.86 -11.49 -1.76
C PHE A 314 -2.86 -11.40 -3.28
N ALA A 315 -3.99 -11.68 -3.91
CA ALA A 315 -4.20 -11.54 -5.35
C ALA A 315 -5.22 -10.44 -5.63
N ARG A 316 -4.87 -9.54 -6.54
CA ARG A 316 -5.68 -8.40 -6.94
C ARG A 316 -5.75 -8.35 -8.46
N PHE A 317 -6.96 -8.17 -8.99
CA PHE A 317 -7.21 -8.18 -10.44
C PHE A 317 -7.54 -6.77 -10.92
N GLN A 318 -6.75 -6.27 -11.85
CA GLN A 318 -7.00 -5.02 -12.55
C GLN A 318 -7.48 -5.31 -13.96
N ASP A 319 -8.64 -4.78 -14.32
CA ASP A 319 -9.13 -4.83 -15.69
C ASP A 319 -8.46 -3.72 -16.51
N LEU A 320 -7.65 -4.07 -17.49
CA LEU A 320 -6.94 -3.11 -18.33
C LEU A 320 -7.87 -2.28 -19.22
N GLY A 321 -9.08 -2.75 -19.47
CA GLY A 321 -10.09 -1.96 -20.20
C GLY A 321 -10.78 -0.87 -19.36
N THR A 322 -10.58 -0.85 -18.03
CA THR A 322 -11.09 0.23 -17.19
C THR A 322 -10.22 1.47 -17.18
N GLN A 323 -9.01 1.36 -17.69
CA GLN A 323 -8.23 2.53 -18.02
C GLN A 323 -8.88 3.23 -19.21
N SER A 324 -9.78 4.16 -18.90
CA SER A 324 -10.48 4.91 -19.93
C SER A 324 -9.66 6.13 -20.31
N THR A 325 -9.23 6.13 -21.56
CA THR A 325 -8.58 7.30 -22.14
C THR A 325 -9.57 8.44 -22.42
N THR A 326 -10.86 8.11 -22.57
CA THR A 326 -11.90 9.10 -22.85
C THR A 326 -12.16 10.02 -21.66
N ASN A 327 -12.02 9.51 -20.44
CA ASN A 327 -12.26 10.26 -19.20
C ASN A 327 -11.01 10.33 -18.31
N SER A 328 -9.83 10.06 -18.84
CA SER A 328 -8.57 10.07 -18.07
C SER A 328 -8.68 9.35 -16.72
N ILE A 329 -9.26 8.15 -16.74
CA ILE A 329 -9.48 7.37 -15.53
C ILE A 329 -8.27 6.45 -15.32
N ASN A 330 -7.62 6.59 -14.18
CA ASN A 330 -6.60 5.65 -13.75
C ASN A 330 -7.25 4.48 -13.00
N GLY A 331 -7.33 3.33 -13.65
CA GLY A 331 -7.89 2.11 -13.09
C GLY A 331 -6.90 1.25 -12.29
N LYS A 332 -5.68 1.70 -12.05
CA LYS A 332 -4.63 0.93 -11.34
C LYS A 332 -5.10 0.45 -9.96
N TYR A 333 -5.85 1.30 -9.25
CA TYR A 333 -6.36 1.01 -7.91
C TYR A 333 -7.74 0.34 -7.90
N ASP A 334 -8.31 0.08 -9.06
CA ASP A 334 -9.60 -0.57 -9.20
C ASP A 334 -9.40 -2.09 -9.33
N SER A 335 -9.80 -2.84 -8.32
CA SER A 335 -9.66 -4.30 -8.32
C SER A 335 -11.01 -4.95 -8.53
N LYS A 336 -11.26 -5.44 -9.73
CA LYS A 336 -12.51 -6.09 -10.12
C LYS A 336 -12.39 -7.61 -9.93
N LEU A 337 -13.49 -8.23 -9.58
CA LEU A 337 -13.61 -9.68 -9.62
C LEU A 337 -13.87 -10.10 -11.06
N PRO A 338 -12.91 -10.73 -11.76
CA PRO A 338 -13.22 -11.45 -12.99
C PRO A 338 -14.21 -12.57 -12.68
N MET A 339 -14.90 -13.11 -13.69
CA MET A 339 -15.85 -14.20 -13.51
C MET A 339 -15.18 -15.52 -13.11
N ILE A 340 -14.51 -15.49 -11.95
CA ILE A 340 -13.70 -16.58 -11.40
C ILE A 340 -14.58 -17.49 -10.55
N ASN A 341 -14.70 -18.75 -10.94
CA ASN A 341 -15.45 -19.76 -10.19
C ASN A 341 -14.56 -20.62 -9.27
N SER A 342 -13.26 -20.53 -9.39
CA SER A 342 -12.31 -21.13 -8.44
C SER A 342 -11.00 -20.36 -8.39
N ILE A 343 -10.44 -20.20 -7.20
CA ILE A 343 -9.13 -19.58 -6.98
C ILE A 343 -8.40 -20.24 -5.81
N ASN A 344 -7.11 -20.44 -5.97
CA ASN A 344 -6.19 -20.87 -4.92
C ASN A 344 -4.76 -20.43 -5.26
N PHE A 345 -3.88 -20.48 -4.26
CA PHE A 345 -2.44 -20.40 -4.47
C PHE A 345 -1.84 -21.80 -4.47
N ASN A 346 -0.85 -22.03 -5.31
CA ASN A 346 -0.08 -23.27 -5.34
C ASN A 346 1.39 -22.92 -5.08
N VAL A 347 1.92 -23.42 -3.97
CA VAL A 347 3.30 -23.18 -3.54
C VAL A 347 4.03 -24.51 -3.51
N GLY A 348 4.97 -24.70 -4.43
CA GLY A 348 5.76 -25.92 -4.49
C GLY A 348 4.93 -27.21 -4.73
N GLY A 349 3.77 -27.10 -5.38
CA GLY A 349 2.86 -28.22 -5.62
C GLY A 349 1.77 -28.40 -4.56
N GLN A 350 1.84 -27.67 -3.45
CA GLN A 350 0.80 -27.70 -2.42
C GLN A 350 -0.19 -26.54 -2.63
N LYS A 351 -1.49 -26.86 -2.58
CA LYS A 351 -2.56 -25.88 -2.79
C LYS A 351 -3.01 -25.24 -1.49
N TYR A 352 -3.19 -23.91 -1.53
CA TYR A 352 -3.69 -23.10 -0.43
C TYR A 352 -4.90 -22.26 -0.91
N PRO A 353 -6.11 -22.53 -0.42
CA PRO A 353 -6.48 -23.71 0.37
C PRO A 353 -6.51 -25.00 -0.50
N ASN A 354 -6.49 -26.17 0.13
CA ASN A 354 -6.60 -27.45 -0.60
C ASN A 354 -7.83 -27.53 -1.50
N ASN A 355 -8.96 -27.00 -1.01
CA ASN A 355 -10.20 -26.87 -1.79
C ASN A 355 -10.30 -25.42 -2.30
N PRO A 356 -10.20 -25.19 -3.62
CA PRO A 356 -10.29 -23.86 -4.18
C PRO A 356 -11.55 -23.12 -3.73
N VAL A 357 -11.43 -21.82 -3.55
CA VAL A 357 -12.57 -20.96 -3.18
C VAL A 357 -13.29 -20.53 -4.45
N ASN A 358 -14.61 -20.57 -4.42
CA ASN A 358 -15.44 -19.96 -5.46
C ASN A 358 -15.93 -18.59 -4.98
N PRO A 359 -15.31 -17.49 -5.39
CA PRO A 359 -15.69 -16.16 -4.92
C PRO A 359 -17.01 -15.67 -5.47
N LEU A 360 -17.50 -16.24 -6.59
CA LEU A 360 -18.81 -15.91 -7.14
C LEU A 360 -19.97 -16.54 -6.35
N LEU A 361 -19.80 -17.77 -5.90
CA LEU A 361 -20.84 -18.47 -5.13
C LEU A 361 -20.69 -18.22 -3.61
N ASN A 362 -19.48 -18.09 -3.12
CA ASN A 362 -19.16 -17.98 -1.70
C ASN A 362 -18.25 -16.76 -1.42
N PRO A 363 -18.72 -15.53 -1.67
CA PRO A 363 -17.93 -14.33 -1.42
C PRO A 363 -17.58 -14.15 0.05
N SER A 364 -18.41 -14.64 0.97
CA SER A 364 -18.15 -14.63 2.41
C SER A 364 -16.95 -15.48 2.80
N ARG A 365 -16.74 -16.63 2.12
CA ARG A 365 -15.55 -17.47 2.34
C ARG A 365 -14.29 -16.78 1.82
N ALA A 366 -14.36 -16.16 0.65
CA ALA A 366 -13.25 -15.40 0.09
C ALA A 366 -12.90 -14.19 0.97
N PHE A 367 -13.90 -13.47 1.49
CA PHE A 367 -13.69 -12.35 2.40
C PHE A 367 -13.11 -12.79 3.75
N ARG A 368 -13.57 -13.91 4.30
CA ARG A 368 -13.00 -14.49 5.52
C ARG A 368 -11.53 -14.87 5.32
N ALA A 369 -11.17 -15.49 4.20
CA ALA A 369 -9.78 -15.81 3.88
C ALA A 369 -8.92 -14.54 3.83
N LEU A 370 -9.40 -13.47 3.20
CA LEU A 370 -8.75 -12.17 3.22
C LEU A 370 -8.55 -11.61 4.64
N GLN A 371 -9.58 -11.72 5.50
CA GLN A 371 -9.47 -11.25 6.89
C GLN A 371 -8.44 -12.06 7.70
N MET A 372 -8.34 -13.37 7.45
CA MET A 372 -7.32 -14.20 8.06
C MET A 372 -5.93 -13.80 7.58
N ALA A 373 -5.74 -13.67 6.27
CA ALA A 373 -4.47 -13.30 5.65
C ALA A 373 -3.95 -11.93 6.10
N SER A 374 -4.84 -10.98 6.36
CA SER A 374 -4.50 -9.64 6.84
C SER A 374 -4.34 -9.55 8.36
N GLY A 375 -4.59 -10.63 9.11
CA GLY A 375 -4.59 -10.64 10.58
C GLY A 375 -5.80 -9.95 11.23
N ALA A 376 -6.78 -9.52 10.42
CA ALA A 376 -7.95 -8.79 10.91
C ALA A 376 -8.99 -9.70 11.61
N PHE A 377 -8.99 -10.99 11.33
CA PHE A 377 -10.02 -11.91 11.83
C PHE A 377 -10.00 -12.09 13.35
N ASN A 378 -8.81 -12.11 13.94
CA ASN A 378 -8.61 -12.34 15.37
C ASN A 378 -8.37 -11.06 16.20
N ASN A 379 -8.49 -9.90 15.57
CA ASN A 379 -8.19 -8.64 16.22
C ASN A 379 -9.36 -7.67 16.09
N ALA A 380 -10.02 -7.37 17.18
CA ALA A 380 -11.13 -6.42 17.20
C ALA A 380 -10.72 -4.98 16.80
N GLN A 381 -9.44 -4.67 16.85
CA GLN A 381 -8.90 -3.38 16.42
C GLN A 381 -8.69 -3.30 14.90
N PHE A 382 -8.48 -4.44 14.22
CA PHE A 382 -8.31 -4.52 12.78
C PHE A 382 -9.61 -4.97 12.12
N GLN A 383 -10.52 -4.05 11.93
CA GLN A 383 -11.71 -4.27 11.11
C GLN A 383 -11.40 -3.81 9.70
N SER A 384 -11.74 -4.64 8.71
CA SER A 384 -11.58 -4.23 7.31
C SER A 384 -12.41 -2.98 7.01
N ALA A 385 -11.76 -1.95 6.46
CA ALA A 385 -12.42 -0.75 5.99
C ALA A 385 -13.21 -0.97 4.68
N MET A 386 -13.15 -2.17 4.14
CA MET A 386 -13.74 -2.53 2.86
C MET A 386 -15.23 -2.86 3.03
N PRO A 387 -16.14 -2.06 2.47
CA PRO A 387 -17.56 -2.36 2.53
C PRO A 387 -17.90 -3.54 1.61
N PRO A 388 -18.85 -4.40 1.98
CA PRO A 388 -19.28 -5.55 1.18
C PRO A 388 -19.69 -5.18 -0.25
N SER A 389 -20.29 -4.02 -0.43
CA SER A 389 -20.70 -3.50 -1.73
C SER A 389 -19.56 -3.22 -2.70
N GLN A 390 -18.36 -2.94 -2.19
CA GLN A 390 -17.16 -2.77 -2.99
C GLN A 390 -16.41 -4.08 -3.21
N TYR A 391 -16.41 -4.95 -2.22
CA TYR A 391 -15.72 -6.23 -2.28
C TYR A 391 -16.29 -7.17 -3.33
N CYS A 392 -17.61 -7.30 -3.39
CA CYS A 392 -18.31 -8.26 -4.27
C CYS A 392 -18.71 -7.68 -5.63
N LYS A 393 -18.23 -6.50 -6.00
CA LYS A 393 -18.61 -5.87 -7.26
C LYS A 393 -17.95 -6.58 -8.44
N LEU A 394 -18.78 -7.04 -9.37
CA LEU A 394 -18.31 -7.73 -10.56
C LEU A 394 -17.78 -6.75 -11.62
N ALA A 395 -16.77 -7.21 -12.38
CA ALA A 395 -16.26 -6.51 -13.55
C ALA A 395 -17.23 -6.67 -14.71
N ALA A 396 -18.22 -5.81 -14.83
CA ALA A 396 -19.08 -5.80 -16.02
C ALA A 396 -19.49 -4.39 -16.40
N GLY A 397 -19.40 -4.12 -17.68
CA GLY A 397 -19.94 -2.90 -18.26
C GLY A 397 -21.46 -2.81 -18.09
N GLY A 398 -21.91 -1.77 -17.40
CA GLY A 398 -23.24 -1.16 -17.51
C GLY A 398 -24.49 -1.94 -17.21
N THR A 399 -24.48 -3.25 -17.19
CA THR A 399 -25.65 -4.09 -16.89
C THR A 399 -25.30 -5.01 -15.73
N ALA A 400 -26.21 -5.12 -14.76
CA ALA A 400 -26.12 -6.13 -13.71
C ALA A 400 -25.86 -7.49 -14.37
N GLN A 401 -24.66 -8.04 -14.23
CA GLN A 401 -24.44 -9.41 -14.65
C GLN A 401 -25.13 -10.32 -13.63
N ALA A 402 -26.27 -10.84 -14.04
CA ALA A 402 -26.83 -12.00 -13.40
C ALA A 402 -25.82 -13.15 -13.61
N VAL A 403 -25.20 -13.60 -12.54
CA VAL A 403 -24.49 -14.86 -12.58
C VAL A 403 -25.55 -15.94 -12.66
N ASN A 404 -25.81 -16.43 -13.86
CA ASN A 404 -26.70 -17.56 -14.06
C ASN A 404 -26.02 -18.81 -13.50
N VAL A 405 -26.29 -19.10 -12.26
CA VAL A 405 -25.98 -20.39 -11.65
C VAL A 405 -27.21 -21.29 -11.79
N GLY A 406 -27.35 -21.90 -12.94
CA GLY A 406 -28.56 -22.65 -13.26
C GLY A 406 -29.79 -21.74 -13.44
N ALA A 407 -31.00 -22.26 -13.26
CA ALA A 407 -32.24 -21.48 -13.37
C ALA A 407 -32.47 -20.48 -12.21
N THR A 408 -31.56 -20.37 -11.26
CA THR A 408 -31.68 -19.50 -10.10
C THR A 408 -30.64 -18.40 -10.22
N GLN A 409 -31.07 -17.16 -10.29
CA GLN A 409 -30.19 -15.99 -10.30
C GLN A 409 -29.66 -15.75 -8.89
N ALA A 410 -28.37 -15.88 -8.69
CA ALA A 410 -27.71 -15.39 -7.50
C ALA A 410 -27.37 -13.91 -7.67
N TYR A 411 -28.10 -13.05 -6.99
CA TYR A 411 -27.86 -11.62 -6.98
C TYR A 411 -26.75 -11.29 -5.99
N PHE A 412 -25.58 -10.96 -6.50
CA PHE A 412 -24.58 -10.29 -5.70
C PHE A 412 -24.68 -8.79 -5.93
N TRP A 413 -25.33 -8.11 -4.97
CA TRP A 413 -25.28 -6.66 -4.79
C TRP A 413 -25.41 -5.85 -6.09
N ASN A 414 -26.62 -5.78 -6.59
CA ASN A 414 -26.98 -4.95 -7.73
C ASN A 414 -26.91 -3.48 -7.34
N LEU A 415 -25.74 -2.89 -7.39
CA LEU A 415 -25.57 -1.44 -7.32
C LEU A 415 -25.53 -0.93 -8.76
N GLY A 416 -26.67 -0.44 -9.20
CA GLY A 416 -26.81 0.15 -10.53
C GLY A 416 -25.74 1.23 -10.78
N SER A 417 -25.21 1.20 -11.97
CA SER A 417 -24.16 2.02 -12.56
C SER A 417 -22.73 1.59 -12.25
N VAL A 418 -21.99 1.41 -13.33
CA VAL A 418 -20.53 1.24 -13.34
C VAL A 418 -19.91 2.54 -12.85
N GLN A 419 -19.54 2.57 -11.59
CA GLN A 419 -18.69 3.64 -11.08
C GLN A 419 -17.26 3.09 -11.03
N THR A 420 -16.40 3.69 -11.81
CA THR A 420 -14.96 3.43 -11.79
C THR A 420 -14.38 3.75 -10.42
N GLY A 421 -13.40 2.96 -10.00
CA GLY A 421 -12.70 3.18 -8.73
C GLY A 421 -13.43 2.68 -7.48
N LEU A 422 -14.52 1.93 -7.59
CA LEU A 422 -15.28 1.42 -6.44
C LEU A 422 -15.07 -0.09 -6.17
N CYS A 423 -14.35 -0.80 -7.02
CA CYS A 423 -14.13 -2.23 -6.84
C CYS A 423 -12.89 -2.50 -6.01
N GLN A 424 -13.02 -3.35 -5.00
CA GLN A 424 -11.95 -3.70 -4.06
C GLN A 424 -11.84 -5.21 -3.84
N PHE A 425 -12.10 -6.02 -4.86
CA PHE A 425 -11.91 -7.44 -4.70
C PHE A 425 -10.43 -7.78 -4.54
N ILE A 426 -10.11 -8.36 -3.39
CA ILE A 426 -8.77 -8.87 -3.07
C ILE A 426 -8.98 -10.27 -2.51
N TYR A 427 -8.30 -11.24 -3.08
CA TYR A 427 -8.26 -12.59 -2.53
C TYR A 427 -6.99 -12.74 -1.69
N GLY A 428 -7.11 -13.24 -0.47
CA GLY A 428 -5.97 -13.43 0.43
C GLY A 428 -6.00 -14.80 1.08
N GLU A 429 -4.83 -15.38 1.29
CA GLU A 429 -4.64 -16.64 2.04
C GLU A 429 -3.53 -16.47 3.08
N ASP A 430 -3.81 -16.97 4.26
CA ASP A 430 -2.87 -17.05 5.36
C ASP A 430 -2.02 -18.33 5.23
N LEU A 431 -0.70 -18.18 5.23
CA LEU A 431 0.26 -19.25 5.12
C LEU A 431 1.05 -19.45 6.43
N GLU A 432 0.72 -18.70 7.48
CA GLU A 432 1.40 -18.85 8.77
C GLU A 432 1.05 -20.19 9.41
N VAL A 433 2.09 -20.91 9.84
CA VAL A 433 1.91 -22.14 10.60
C VAL A 433 1.47 -21.83 12.04
N VAL A 434 2.04 -20.76 12.61
CA VAL A 434 1.72 -20.27 13.97
C VAL A 434 1.83 -18.76 13.98
N ALA A 435 0.72 -18.08 14.15
CA ALA A 435 0.71 -16.61 14.28
C ALA A 435 1.35 -16.18 15.61
N ARG A 436 2.64 -15.85 15.60
CA ARG A 436 3.39 -15.39 16.77
C ARG A 436 4.35 -14.26 16.40
N ARG A 437 4.31 -13.18 17.17
CA ARG A 437 5.26 -12.06 16.99
C ARG A 437 6.70 -12.52 17.25
N GLY A 438 7.63 -12.06 16.41
CA GLY A 438 9.06 -12.31 16.55
C GLY A 438 9.50 -13.72 16.12
N LEU A 439 8.62 -14.50 15.51
CA LEU A 439 8.92 -15.80 14.92
C LEU A 439 8.76 -15.73 13.41
N MET A 440 9.74 -16.23 12.67
CA MET A 440 9.60 -16.45 11.22
C MET A 440 8.72 -17.69 11.02
N SER A 441 7.41 -17.49 10.98
CA SER A 441 6.40 -18.54 10.98
C SER A 441 5.79 -18.83 9.62
N GLY A 442 6.16 -18.04 8.61
CA GLY A 442 5.65 -18.17 7.26
C GLY A 442 6.24 -19.33 6.47
N LEU A 443 5.68 -19.56 5.31
CA LEU A 443 6.11 -20.61 4.38
C LEU A 443 7.39 -20.22 3.65
N ASN A 444 8.33 -21.16 3.49
CA ASN A 444 9.55 -20.93 2.71
C ASN A 444 9.27 -21.10 1.21
N CYS A 445 9.30 -19.98 0.48
CA CYS A 445 9.09 -19.92 -0.96
C CYS A 445 10.38 -19.65 -1.76
N ASN A 446 11.57 -19.74 -1.16
CA ASN A 446 12.83 -19.47 -1.88
C ASN A 446 13.10 -20.49 -3.00
N SER A 447 12.81 -21.76 -2.75
CA SER A 447 12.98 -22.87 -3.71
C SER A 447 11.66 -23.35 -4.32
N ALA A 448 10.54 -22.92 -3.78
CA ALA A 448 9.21 -23.34 -4.22
C ALA A 448 8.54 -22.25 -5.07
N PRO A 449 8.20 -22.52 -6.34
CA PRO A 449 7.50 -21.54 -7.16
C PRO A 449 6.10 -21.30 -6.60
N VAL A 450 5.67 -20.03 -6.65
CA VAL A 450 4.33 -19.60 -6.26
C VAL A 450 3.50 -19.40 -7.52
N PHE A 451 2.41 -20.12 -7.64
CA PHE A 451 1.43 -19.93 -8.72
C PHE A 451 0.11 -19.44 -8.14
N VAL A 452 -0.57 -18.62 -8.92
CA VAL A 452 -1.98 -18.32 -8.71
C VAL A 452 -2.77 -19.15 -9.71
N GLU A 453 -3.58 -20.07 -9.21
CA GLU A 453 -4.42 -20.94 -10.03
C GLU A 453 -5.85 -20.47 -9.90
N PHE A 454 -6.51 -20.22 -11.01
CA PHE A 454 -7.91 -19.83 -11.04
C PHE A 454 -8.59 -20.30 -12.32
N ASN A 455 -9.92 -20.38 -12.28
CA ASN A 455 -10.72 -20.75 -13.44
C ASN A 455 -11.74 -19.64 -13.73
N CYS A 456 -11.65 -19.05 -14.91
CA CYS A 456 -12.60 -18.08 -15.40
C CYS A 456 -13.79 -18.81 -16.06
N GLN A 457 -14.97 -18.72 -15.47
CA GLN A 457 -16.19 -19.30 -16.01
C GLN A 457 -16.52 -18.70 -17.39
N THR A 458 -16.29 -17.42 -17.54
CA THR A 458 -16.47 -16.65 -18.78
C THR A 458 -15.22 -15.83 -19.02
N ALA A 459 -14.83 -15.68 -20.28
CA ALA A 459 -13.72 -14.82 -20.63
C ALA A 459 -13.97 -13.39 -20.11
N PRO A 460 -13.00 -12.77 -19.42
CA PRO A 460 -13.07 -11.33 -19.13
C PRO A 460 -13.23 -10.54 -20.43
N THR A 461 -13.84 -9.38 -20.37
CA THR A 461 -14.03 -8.53 -21.56
C THR A 461 -12.69 -8.02 -22.10
N ASN A 462 -11.73 -7.77 -21.21
CA ASN A 462 -10.42 -7.24 -21.54
C ASN A 462 -9.33 -8.07 -20.88
N SER A 463 -8.11 -7.95 -21.38
CA SER A 463 -6.92 -8.47 -20.68
C SER A 463 -6.85 -7.92 -19.26
N GLN A 464 -6.35 -8.72 -18.35
CA GLN A 464 -6.29 -8.41 -16.92
C GLN A 464 -4.84 -8.33 -16.48
N ASN A 465 -4.58 -7.51 -15.49
CA ASN A 465 -3.33 -7.50 -14.76
C ASN A 465 -3.55 -8.07 -13.37
N LEU A 466 -2.80 -9.10 -13.02
CA LEU A 466 -2.83 -9.73 -11.71
C LEU A 466 -1.65 -9.22 -10.89
N TYR A 467 -1.94 -8.51 -9.82
CA TYR A 467 -0.94 -8.18 -8.81
C TYR A 467 -1.00 -9.22 -7.69
N VAL A 468 0.14 -9.80 -7.39
CA VAL A 468 0.30 -10.71 -6.25
C VAL A 468 1.21 -10.03 -5.25
N HIS A 469 0.65 -9.74 -4.06
CA HIS A 469 1.40 -9.17 -2.96
C HIS A 469 1.67 -10.28 -1.94
N ALA A 470 2.90 -10.38 -1.50
CA ALA A 470 3.31 -11.29 -0.44
C ALA A 470 3.74 -10.50 0.78
N LEU A 471 3.13 -10.77 1.92
CA LEU A 471 3.60 -10.30 3.21
C LEU A 471 4.58 -11.32 3.76
N GLY A 472 5.80 -10.90 4.05
CA GLY A 472 6.86 -11.77 4.56
C GLY A 472 7.58 -11.19 5.77
N ASP A 473 8.14 -12.07 6.58
CA ASP A 473 9.06 -11.66 7.64
C ASP A 473 10.41 -11.27 7.08
N VAL A 474 11.00 -10.28 7.69
CA VAL A 474 12.37 -9.84 7.42
C VAL A 474 13.12 -9.65 8.73
N VAL A 475 14.39 -10.01 8.74
CA VAL A 475 15.29 -9.77 9.87
C VAL A 475 16.48 -8.95 9.38
N TYR A 476 16.64 -7.76 9.93
CA TYR A 476 17.81 -6.94 9.73
C TYR A 476 18.81 -7.20 10.83
N ILE A 477 20.04 -7.43 10.45
CA ILE A 477 21.17 -7.62 11.36
C ILE A 477 22.02 -6.36 11.26
N HIS A 478 21.91 -5.51 12.27
CA HIS A 478 22.71 -4.31 12.39
C HIS A 478 23.96 -4.62 13.20
N ASP A 479 25.12 -4.58 12.57
CA ASP A 479 26.40 -4.66 13.22
C ASP A 479 26.75 -3.29 13.82
N VAL A 480 26.69 -3.22 15.14
CA VAL A 480 26.88 -1.97 15.91
C VAL A 480 28.31 -1.44 15.83
N MET A 481 29.28 -2.29 15.46
CA MET A 481 30.70 -1.89 15.37
C MET A 481 31.03 -1.31 14.00
N SER A 482 30.55 -1.93 12.92
CA SER A 482 30.79 -1.47 11.55
C SER A 482 29.74 -0.48 11.07
N GLY A 483 28.55 -0.47 11.70
CA GLY A 483 27.40 0.30 11.25
C GLY A 483 26.72 -0.28 10.02
N ASP A 484 27.06 -1.50 9.61
CA ASP A 484 26.50 -2.17 8.45
C ASP A 484 25.17 -2.86 8.77
N ILE A 485 24.29 -2.93 7.78
CA ILE A 485 23.01 -3.60 7.89
C ILE A 485 22.93 -4.72 6.86
N GLN A 486 22.77 -5.92 7.34
CA GLN A 486 22.53 -7.12 6.52
C GLN A 486 21.07 -7.54 6.63
N VAL A 487 20.53 -8.12 5.56
CA VAL A 487 19.13 -8.53 5.46
C VAL A 487 19.02 -10.04 5.31
N ARG A 488 18.13 -10.63 6.09
CA ARG A 488 17.67 -12.02 5.92
C ARG A 488 16.17 -12.00 5.63
N MET A 489 15.81 -12.51 4.46
CA MET A 489 14.42 -12.64 4.00
C MET A 489 14.08 -14.09 3.68
#